data_71c1dcb706ad8a1a6b13c64f0b2d27cf
#
_entry.id   71c1dcb706ad8a1a6b13c64f0b2d27cf
#
_cell.length_a   1.000
_cell.length_b   1.000
_cell.length_c   1.000
_cell.angle_alpha   90.00
_cell.angle_beta   90.00
_cell.angle_gamma   90.00
#
_symmetry.space_group_name_H-M   'P 1'
#
loop_
_entity.id
_entity.type
_entity.pdbx_description
1 polymer ?
#
loop_
_entity_poly.entity_id
_entity_poly.type
_entity_poly.pdbx_seq_one_letter_code
_entity_poly.pdbx_strand_id
1 'polypeptide(L)'
;GGNHVAVSVMVPAGGNPHTYEPSPKQLAQLAKTTLMVGAGSGVAFELDWMRRLLELNKQLRFCKAAEGVTFRKMAAHNHHAGNAHTEHDAEEEFDPHYWLSPANGIVITQNVAKALASTDPAHKAEYEANAATLTAELQALEAELRAQLAPLKPRRFLVFHPAWGYYANAFGLEQLSLEVEGKTLTPRQMERVITFAREQNIRTLFISPQFN
;
A
#
# COMPACT_ATOMS: atom_id res chain seq x y z
N GLY A 1 5.52 -14.46 -12.56
CA GLY A 1 5.67 -15.93 -12.47
C GLY A 1 5.44 -16.64 -13.81
N GLY A 2 5.06 -15.89 -14.88
CA GLY A 2 4.77 -16.48 -16.18
C GLY A 2 3.73 -17.58 -16.11
N ASN A 3 3.91 -18.62 -16.90
CA ASN A 3 3.00 -19.77 -16.95
C ASN A 3 3.27 -20.83 -15.84
N HIS A 4 4.27 -20.60 -14.97
CA HIS A 4 4.69 -21.55 -13.93
C HIS A 4 4.00 -21.29 -12.58
N VAL A 5 3.23 -20.21 -12.45
CA VAL A 5 2.61 -19.79 -11.18
C VAL A 5 1.12 -19.55 -11.36
N ALA A 6 0.34 -20.20 -10.50
CA ALA A 6 -1.08 -19.88 -10.32
C ALA A 6 -1.21 -18.90 -9.14
N VAL A 7 -1.77 -17.72 -9.38
CA VAL A 7 -1.91 -16.67 -8.36
C VAL A 7 -3.33 -16.63 -7.81
N SER A 8 -3.43 -16.58 -6.49
CA SER A 8 -4.68 -16.31 -5.75
C SER A 8 -4.51 -15.10 -4.89
N VAL A 9 -5.55 -14.30 -4.77
CA VAL A 9 -5.54 -13.06 -3.99
C VAL A 9 -6.38 -13.26 -2.73
N MET A 10 -5.81 -12.93 -1.55
CA MET A 10 -6.54 -13.05 -0.28
C MET A 10 -7.57 -11.94 -0.12
N VAL A 11 -7.18 -10.68 -0.33
CA VAL A 11 -8.14 -9.57 -0.34
C VAL A 11 -8.50 -9.27 -1.79
N PRO A 12 -9.73 -9.62 -2.26
CA PRO A 12 -10.12 -9.45 -3.64
C PRO A 12 -10.28 -7.97 -4.01
N ALA A 13 -10.34 -7.68 -5.32
CA ALA A 13 -10.61 -6.34 -5.81
C ALA A 13 -11.92 -5.79 -5.21
N GLY A 14 -11.88 -4.56 -4.69
CA GLY A 14 -12.99 -3.92 -3.98
C GLY A 14 -13.12 -4.32 -2.49
N GLY A 15 -12.34 -5.30 -2.03
CA GLY A 15 -12.27 -5.63 -0.59
C GLY A 15 -11.47 -4.61 0.19
N ASN A 16 -11.94 -4.27 1.39
CA ASN A 16 -11.22 -3.37 2.28
C ASN A 16 -10.24 -4.18 3.15
N PRO A 17 -8.90 -3.99 3.01
CA PRO A 17 -7.91 -4.75 3.76
C PRO A 17 -7.93 -4.50 5.28
N HIS A 18 -8.61 -3.47 5.74
CA HIS A 18 -8.75 -3.19 7.18
C HIS A 18 -9.85 -4.01 7.85
N THR A 19 -10.80 -4.55 7.07
CA THR A 19 -11.97 -5.26 7.62
C THR A 19 -12.22 -6.62 6.95
N TYR A 20 -11.35 -7.02 6.01
CA TYR A 20 -11.55 -8.23 5.24
C TYR A 20 -11.27 -9.50 6.06
N GLU A 21 -12.21 -10.45 5.99
CA GLU A 21 -12.05 -11.78 6.57
C GLU A 21 -11.98 -12.85 5.46
N PRO A 22 -10.98 -13.74 5.49
CA PRO A 22 -10.85 -14.80 4.50
C PRO A 22 -12.01 -15.78 4.56
N SER A 23 -12.56 -16.12 3.41
CA SER A 23 -13.59 -17.15 3.29
C SER A 23 -13.03 -18.56 3.56
N PRO A 24 -13.86 -19.54 3.97
CA PRO A 24 -13.42 -20.92 4.12
C PRO A 24 -12.79 -21.52 2.86
N LYS A 25 -13.24 -21.09 1.68
CA LYS A 25 -12.67 -21.51 0.38
C LYS A 25 -11.23 -21.00 0.21
N GLN A 26 -10.96 -19.76 0.58
CA GLN A 26 -9.60 -19.19 0.53
C GLN A 26 -8.67 -19.86 1.54
N LEU A 27 -9.15 -20.16 2.75
CA LEU A 27 -8.38 -20.90 3.75
C LEU A 27 -8.03 -22.32 3.27
N ALA A 28 -8.98 -23.02 2.65
CA ALA A 28 -8.75 -24.35 2.06
C ALA A 28 -7.76 -24.30 0.89
N GLN A 29 -7.75 -23.22 0.11
CA GLN A 29 -6.80 -23.01 -0.98
C GLN A 29 -5.39 -22.71 -0.44
N LEU A 30 -5.28 -21.92 0.62
CA LEU A 30 -4.00 -21.63 1.28
C LEU A 30 -3.31 -22.89 1.78
N ALA A 31 -4.06 -23.89 2.25
CA ALA A 31 -3.51 -25.17 2.70
C ALA A 31 -2.71 -25.92 1.59
N LYS A 32 -2.93 -25.58 0.32
CA LYS A 32 -2.25 -26.15 -0.86
C LYS A 32 -1.24 -25.18 -1.48
N THR A 33 -1.09 -23.98 -0.94
CA THR A 33 -0.22 -22.93 -1.46
C THR A 33 1.21 -23.15 -0.99
N THR A 34 2.18 -22.98 -1.86
CA THR A 34 3.62 -23.14 -1.55
C THR A 34 4.30 -21.84 -1.15
N LEU A 35 3.82 -20.71 -1.68
CA LEU A 35 4.39 -19.38 -1.43
C LEU A 35 3.27 -18.38 -1.17
N MET A 36 3.37 -17.65 -0.07
CA MET A 36 2.54 -16.49 0.22
C MET A 36 3.40 -15.23 0.15
N VAL A 37 2.92 -14.24 -0.60
CA VAL A 37 3.52 -12.91 -0.66
C VAL A 37 2.66 -11.98 0.17
N GLY A 38 3.21 -11.43 1.22
CA GLY A 38 2.57 -10.43 2.05
C GLY A 38 3.19 -9.05 1.84
N ALA A 39 2.42 -7.99 2.08
CA ALA A 39 2.91 -6.62 2.03
C ALA A 39 4.05 -6.41 3.05
N GLY A 40 3.88 -6.94 4.26
CA GLY A 40 4.89 -6.87 5.32
C GLY A 40 5.11 -5.46 5.86
N SER A 41 4.10 -4.61 5.75
CA SER A 41 4.14 -3.20 6.15
C SER A 41 3.20 -2.85 7.30
N GLY A 42 2.60 -3.85 7.95
CA GLY A 42 1.63 -3.59 9.02
C GLY A 42 0.20 -3.34 8.54
N VAL A 43 -0.16 -3.83 7.35
CA VAL A 43 -1.55 -3.81 6.89
C VAL A 43 -2.42 -4.61 7.86
N ALA A 44 -3.56 -4.06 8.28
CA ALA A 44 -4.44 -4.66 9.28
C ALA A 44 -4.78 -6.13 8.99
N PHE A 45 -5.09 -6.48 7.74
CA PHE A 45 -5.29 -7.87 7.34
C PHE A 45 -4.15 -8.80 7.77
N GLU A 46 -2.89 -8.38 7.58
CA GLU A 46 -1.73 -9.21 7.94
C GLU A 46 -1.54 -9.29 9.46
N LEU A 47 -1.76 -8.19 10.18
CA LEU A 47 -1.67 -8.18 11.64
C LEU A 47 -2.68 -9.14 12.27
N ASP A 48 -3.91 -9.19 11.74
CA ASP A 48 -4.99 -9.98 12.29
C ASP A 48 -4.90 -11.47 11.90
N TRP A 49 -4.48 -11.76 10.66
CA TRP A 49 -4.61 -13.09 10.07
C TRP A 49 -3.31 -13.84 9.88
N MET A 50 -2.16 -13.17 9.72
CA MET A 50 -0.91 -13.83 9.29
C MET A 50 -0.53 -15.03 10.15
N ARG A 51 -0.60 -14.90 11.48
CA ARG A 51 -0.28 -16.01 12.39
C ARG A 51 -1.14 -17.23 12.12
N ARG A 52 -2.46 -17.05 11.98
CA ARG A 52 -3.42 -18.14 11.72
C ARG A 52 -3.19 -18.77 10.35
N LEU A 53 -2.88 -17.96 9.34
CA LEU A 53 -2.62 -18.42 7.97
C LEU A 53 -1.36 -19.31 7.93
N LEU A 54 -0.29 -18.92 8.61
CA LEU A 54 0.95 -19.71 8.71
C LEU A 54 0.77 -20.99 9.57
N GLU A 55 -0.14 -20.99 10.53
CA GLU A 55 -0.47 -22.16 11.30
C GLU A 55 -1.24 -23.22 10.49
N LEU A 56 -2.06 -22.79 9.53
CA LEU A 56 -2.82 -23.70 8.66
C LEU A 56 -1.93 -24.49 7.69
N ASN A 57 -0.78 -23.93 7.29
CA ASN A 57 0.13 -24.59 6.36
C ASN A 57 1.59 -24.40 6.82
N LYS A 58 2.12 -25.41 7.51
CA LYS A 58 3.50 -25.37 8.05
C LYS A 58 4.60 -25.38 6.98
N GLN A 59 4.27 -25.73 5.74
CA GLN A 59 5.22 -25.74 4.62
C GLN A 59 5.13 -24.46 3.78
N LEU A 60 4.20 -23.56 4.12
CA LEU A 60 4.03 -22.30 3.43
C LEU A 60 5.27 -21.42 3.59
N ARG A 61 5.89 -21.08 2.49
CA ARG A 61 6.95 -20.08 2.47
C ARG A 61 6.32 -18.68 2.49
N PHE A 62 6.89 -17.79 3.27
CA PHE A 62 6.42 -16.41 3.33
C PHE A 62 7.46 -15.45 2.74
N CYS A 63 7.04 -14.64 1.78
CA CYS A 63 7.80 -13.54 1.22
C CYS A 63 7.27 -12.22 1.77
N LYS A 64 8.09 -11.52 2.53
CA LYS A 64 7.82 -10.14 2.95
C LYS A 64 8.17 -9.20 1.80
N ALA A 65 7.17 -8.70 1.06
CA ALA A 65 7.41 -7.87 -0.12
C ALA A 65 8.11 -6.54 0.20
N ALA A 66 7.92 -6.02 1.43
CA ALA A 66 8.54 -4.79 1.92
C ALA A 66 9.99 -4.94 2.38
N GLU A 67 10.63 -6.11 2.26
CA GLU A 67 12.01 -6.26 2.71
C GLU A 67 12.94 -5.26 1.99
N GLY A 68 13.67 -4.44 2.76
CA GLY A 68 14.52 -3.36 2.22
C GLY A 68 13.81 -2.05 1.91
N VAL A 69 12.50 -1.94 2.14
CA VAL A 69 11.77 -0.67 2.02
C VAL A 69 12.03 0.19 3.26
N THR A 70 12.36 1.46 3.03
CA THR A 70 12.37 2.46 4.12
C THR A 70 10.95 2.96 4.35
N PHE A 71 10.38 2.61 5.50
CA PHE A 71 9.04 3.08 5.86
C PHE A 71 9.05 4.55 6.25
N ARG A 72 8.03 5.27 5.78
CA ARG A 72 7.72 6.63 6.22
C ARG A 72 6.76 6.57 7.40
N LYS A 73 6.88 7.55 8.29
CA LYS A 73 5.86 7.76 9.33
C LYS A 73 4.56 8.21 8.69
N MET A 74 3.43 7.80 9.25
CA MET A 74 2.15 8.43 8.94
C MET A 74 2.30 9.94 9.16
N ALA A 75 1.81 10.74 8.23
CA ALA A 75 1.80 12.18 8.45
C ALA A 75 0.97 12.45 9.71
N ALA A 76 1.57 13.04 10.73
CA ALA A 76 0.81 13.55 11.86
C ALA A 76 -0.26 14.48 11.28
N HIS A 77 -1.52 14.15 11.49
CA HIS A 77 -2.61 14.99 11.05
C HIS A 77 -2.43 16.32 11.78
N ASN A 78 -2.08 17.39 11.06
CA ASN A 78 -2.05 18.73 11.60
C ASN A 78 -3.48 19.09 12.02
N HIS A 79 -3.82 18.73 13.23
CA HIS A 79 -5.03 19.20 13.89
C HIS A 79 -4.94 20.71 14.07
N HIS A 80 -5.36 21.49 13.08
CA HIS A 80 -5.83 22.84 13.33
C HIS A 80 -7.19 22.80 14.05
N ALA A 81 -7.27 22.00 15.10
CA ALA A 81 -8.41 21.99 16.01
C ALA A 81 -7.86 21.66 17.40
N GLY A 82 -7.63 22.70 18.19
CA GLY A 82 -7.28 22.56 19.59
C GLY A 82 -8.21 21.60 20.33
N ASN A 83 -7.63 20.52 20.80
CA ASN A 83 -7.98 19.86 22.04
C ASN A 83 -6.74 19.07 22.46
N ALA A 84 -6.20 19.47 23.60
CA ALA A 84 -5.19 18.71 24.32
C ALA A 84 -5.81 17.36 24.71
N HIS A 85 -5.37 16.28 24.10
CA HIS A 85 -5.63 14.93 24.59
C HIS A 85 -4.29 14.27 24.89
N THR A 86 -4.14 13.99 26.18
CA THR A 86 -3.32 12.97 26.86
C THR A 86 -2.24 12.32 26.01
N GLU A 87 -1.01 12.57 26.40
CA GLU A 87 0.17 11.79 26.05
C GLU A 87 -0.06 10.31 26.45
N HIS A 88 -0.69 9.55 25.55
CA HIS A 88 -0.43 8.13 25.45
C HIS A 88 0.69 8.00 24.45
N ASP A 89 1.72 7.25 24.79
CA ASP A 89 2.81 6.83 23.92
C ASP A 89 2.23 6.34 22.60
N ALA A 90 2.09 7.23 21.63
CA ALA A 90 1.70 6.87 20.28
C ALA A 90 2.91 6.13 19.72
N GLU A 91 2.86 4.80 19.69
CA GLU A 91 3.76 4.00 18.88
C GLU A 91 3.75 4.65 17.49
N GLU A 92 4.94 4.99 16.99
CA GLU A 92 5.10 5.66 15.71
C GLU A 92 4.48 4.79 14.61
N GLU A 93 3.28 5.14 14.18
CA GLU A 93 2.55 4.39 13.17
C GLU A 93 3.16 4.68 11.80
N PHE A 94 3.69 3.64 11.17
CA PHE A 94 4.23 3.73 9.81
C PHE A 94 3.11 3.63 8.78
N ASP A 95 3.24 4.42 7.70
CA ASP A 95 2.36 4.35 6.55
C ASP A 95 2.55 3.00 5.82
N PRO A 96 1.54 2.12 5.79
CA PRO A 96 1.70 0.80 5.19
C PRO A 96 1.67 0.82 3.65
N HIS A 97 1.28 1.93 3.00
CA HIS A 97 0.93 2.00 1.58
C HIS A 97 2.14 2.22 0.66
N TYR A 98 3.28 1.60 0.97
CA TYR A 98 4.56 1.79 0.27
C TYR A 98 4.53 1.38 -1.21
N TRP A 99 3.64 0.47 -1.60
CA TRP A 99 3.50 -0.04 -2.97
C TRP A 99 3.00 0.99 -3.98
N LEU A 100 2.55 2.15 -3.55
CA LEU A 100 2.12 3.25 -4.42
C LEU A 100 3.28 4.13 -4.91
N SER A 101 4.52 3.72 -4.69
CA SER A 101 5.71 4.35 -5.29
C SER A 101 6.35 3.40 -6.30
N PRO A 102 6.68 3.84 -7.53
CA PRO A 102 7.37 3.00 -8.53
C PRO A 102 8.70 2.45 -8.01
N ALA A 103 9.48 3.24 -7.27
CA ALA A 103 10.73 2.79 -6.67
C ALA A 103 10.52 1.62 -5.69
N ASN A 104 9.49 1.68 -4.84
CA ASN A 104 9.14 0.57 -3.97
C ASN A 104 8.56 -0.62 -4.75
N GLY A 105 7.87 -0.37 -5.87
CA GLY A 105 7.43 -1.41 -6.81
C GLY A 105 8.60 -2.24 -7.35
N ILE A 106 9.76 -1.62 -7.57
CA ILE A 106 11.00 -2.32 -7.95
C ILE A 106 11.48 -3.23 -6.82
N VAL A 107 11.48 -2.75 -5.58
CA VAL A 107 11.87 -3.56 -4.40
C VAL A 107 10.93 -4.77 -4.26
N ILE A 108 9.61 -4.56 -4.37
CA ILE A 108 8.61 -5.65 -4.36
C ILE A 108 8.92 -6.67 -5.45
N THR A 109 9.17 -6.21 -6.67
CA THR A 109 9.47 -7.06 -7.84
C THR A 109 10.67 -7.96 -7.57
N GLN A 110 11.75 -7.40 -7.03
CA GLN A 110 12.98 -8.13 -6.71
C GLN A 110 12.75 -9.17 -5.59
N ASN A 111 12.04 -8.80 -4.53
CA ASN A 111 11.74 -9.71 -3.42
C ASN A 111 10.86 -10.89 -3.87
N VAL A 112 9.83 -10.61 -4.69
CA VAL A 112 8.96 -11.65 -5.23
C VAL A 112 9.72 -12.57 -6.19
N ALA A 113 10.56 -12.04 -7.07
CA ALA A 113 11.38 -12.85 -7.99
C ALA A 113 12.33 -13.75 -7.23
N LYS A 114 13.00 -13.24 -6.19
CA LYS A 114 13.88 -14.02 -5.30
C LYS A 114 13.11 -15.15 -4.60
N ALA A 115 11.91 -14.87 -4.10
CA ALA A 115 11.07 -15.86 -3.44
C ALA A 115 10.60 -16.95 -4.42
N LEU A 116 10.19 -16.59 -5.62
CA LEU A 116 9.83 -17.53 -6.68
C LEU A 116 11.02 -18.40 -7.09
N ALA A 117 12.18 -17.81 -7.37
CA ALA A 117 13.40 -18.53 -7.73
C ALA A 117 13.86 -19.51 -6.63
N SER A 118 13.65 -19.16 -5.36
CA SER A 118 13.93 -20.05 -4.23
C SER A 118 12.91 -21.18 -4.08
N THR A 119 11.65 -20.95 -4.49
CA THR A 119 10.57 -21.94 -4.39
C THR A 119 10.58 -22.89 -5.57
N ASP A 120 10.93 -22.41 -6.74
CA ASP A 120 11.01 -23.15 -8.00
C ASP A 120 12.31 -22.79 -8.73
N PRO A 121 13.43 -23.40 -8.34
CA PRO A 121 14.75 -23.12 -8.93
C PRO A 121 14.86 -23.47 -10.42
N ALA A 122 14.03 -24.39 -10.91
CA ALA A 122 14.07 -24.82 -12.32
C ALA A 122 13.73 -23.67 -13.28
N HIS A 123 12.89 -22.70 -12.84
CA HIS A 123 12.45 -21.58 -13.66
C HIS A 123 13.05 -20.23 -13.20
N LYS A 124 14.12 -20.28 -12.38
CA LYS A 124 14.78 -19.09 -11.83
C LYS A 124 15.11 -18.04 -12.89
N ALA A 125 15.71 -18.47 -14.01
CA ALA A 125 16.14 -17.55 -15.07
C ALA A 125 14.96 -16.77 -15.68
N GLU A 126 13.79 -17.42 -15.82
CA GLU A 126 12.59 -16.76 -16.33
C GLU A 126 12.02 -15.76 -15.32
N TYR A 127 12.00 -16.10 -14.02
CA TYR A 127 11.57 -15.17 -12.98
C TYR A 127 12.46 -13.93 -12.91
N GLU A 128 13.78 -14.10 -13.03
CA GLU A 128 14.74 -13.00 -13.05
C GLU A 128 14.59 -12.13 -14.31
N ALA A 129 14.37 -12.73 -15.49
CA ALA A 129 14.13 -11.99 -16.73
C ALA A 129 12.83 -11.17 -16.65
N ASN A 130 11.74 -11.76 -16.16
CA ASN A 130 10.46 -11.07 -15.98
C ASN A 130 10.58 -9.92 -14.97
N ALA A 131 11.35 -10.12 -13.89
CA ALA A 131 11.62 -9.07 -12.92
C ALA A 131 12.44 -7.92 -13.51
N ALA A 132 13.43 -8.21 -14.34
CA ALA A 132 14.21 -7.19 -15.04
C ALA A 132 13.32 -6.35 -15.98
N THR A 133 12.43 -6.99 -16.72
CA THR A 133 11.48 -6.32 -17.61
C THR A 133 10.56 -5.37 -16.81
N LEU A 134 9.91 -5.88 -15.76
CA LEU A 134 9.02 -5.05 -14.92
C LEU A 134 9.78 -3.92 -14.21
N THR A 135 11.02 -4.16 -13.81
CA THR A 135 11.88 -3.10 -13.23
C THR A 135 12.12 -1.99 -14.22
N ALA A 136 12.43 -2.31 -15.49
CA ALA A 136 12.63 -1.30 -16.54
C ALA A 136 11.34 -0.51 -16.83
N GLU A 137 10.18 -1.19 -16.85
CA GLU A 137 8.87 -0.55 -17.01
C GLU A 137 8.56 0.43 -15.86
N LEU A 138 8.82 0.03 -14.60
CA LEU A 138 8.62 0.87 -13.43
C LEU A 138 9.56 2.09 -13.41
N GLN A 139 10.81 1.93 -13.86
CA GLN A 139 11.75 3.04 -14.03
C GLN A 139 11.28 4.03 -15.09
N ALA A 140 10.81 3.53 -16.24
CA ALA A 140 10.23 4.36 -17.29
C ALA A 140 8.98 5.12 -16.80
N LEU A 141 8.08 4.43 -16.09
CA LEU A 141 6.90 5.04 -15.47
C LEU A 141 7.28 6.14 -14.46
N GLU A 142 8.29 5.91 -13.62
CA GLU A 142 8.75 6.93 -12.67
C GLU A 142 9.26 8.18 -13.38
N ALA A 143 10.05 8.00 -14.46
CA ALA A 143 10.57 9.11 -15.26
C ALA A 143 9.43 9.90 -15.94
N GLU A 144 8.45 9.20 -16.52
CA GLU A 144 7.27 9.79 -17.14
C GLU A 144 6.45 10.60 -16.13
N LEU A 145 6.10 9.99 -14.99
CA LEU A 145 5.34 10.66 -13.94
C LEU A 145 6.08 11.88 -13.40
N ARG A 146 7.40 11.81 -13.23
CA ARG A 146 8.21 12.94 -12.80
C ARG A 146 8.15 14.11 -13.78
N ALA A 147 8.20 13.82 -15.08
CA ALA A 147 8.08 14.83 -16.12
C ALA A 147 6.67 15.46 -16.16
N GLN A 148 5.62 14.63 -16.08
CA GLN A 148 4.22 15.09 -16.12
C GLN A 148 3.84 15.90 -14.88
N LEU A 149 4.32 15.51 -13.69
CA LEU A 149 3.97 16.14 -12.43
C LEU A 149 4.83 17.37 -12.09
N ALA A 150 6.01 17.54 -12.73
CA ALA A 150 6.90 18.66 -12.44
C ALA A 150 6.25 20.05 -12.62
N PRO A 151 5.45 20.32 -13.69
CA PRO A 151 4.87 21.63 -13.93
C PRO A 151 3.61 21.92 -13.09
N LEU A 152 3.07 20.94 -12.36
CA LEU A 152 1.80 21.10 -11.64
C LEU A 152 1.90 22.13 -10.52
N LYS A 153 0.89 22.99 -10.46
CA LYS A 153 0.63 23.94 -9.35
C LYS A 153 -0.89 24.03 -9.12
N PRO A 154 -1.38 23.93 -7.89
CA PRO A 154 -0.62 23.65 -6.63
C PRO A 154 -0.03 22.24 -6.65
N ARG A 155 1.02 22.04 -5.85
CA ARG A 155 1.66 20.72 -5.65
C ARG A 155 0.97 19.92 -4.54
N ARG A 156 -0.35 20.08 -4.43
CA ARG A 156 -1.21 19.46 -3.41
C ARG A 156 -2.38 18.79 -4.08
N PHE A 157 -2.82 17.68 -3.50
CA PHE A 157 -4.02 16.98 -3.93
C PHE A 157 -4.80 16.44 -2.74
N LEU A 158 -6.10 16.31 -2.90
CA LEU A 158 -7.02 15.85 -1.87
C LEU A 158 -7.44 14.41 -2.15
N VAL A 159 -7.35 13.55 -1.14
CA VAL A 159 -7.78 12.16 -1.20
C VAL A 159 -8.79 11.88 -0.08
N PHE A 160 -9.63 10.88 -0.26
CA PHE A 160 -10.46 10.41 0.84
C PHE A 160 -9.60 9.66 1.86
N HIS A 161 -8.98 8.55 1.48
CA HIS A 161 -8.10 7.72 2.30
C HIS A 161 -6.62 8.10 2.12
N PRO A 162 -5.82 8.25 3.19
CA PRO A 162 -4.44 8.78 3.12
C PRO A 162 -3.41 7.75 2.64
N ALA A 163 -3.65 7.06 1.54
CA ALA A 163 -2.77 6.00 1.04
C ALA A 163 -1.60 6.48 0.16
N TRP A 164 -1.61 7.71 -0.33
CA TRP A 164 -0.73 8.18 -1.39
C TRP A 164 0.57 8.87 -0.90
N GLY A 165 0.92 8.68 0.34
CA GLY A 165 2.03 9.38 0.97
C GLY A 165 3.39 9.10 0.32
N TYR A 166 3.69 7.84 -0.04
CA TYR A 166 4.93 7.49 -0.74
C TYR A 166 4.98 8.05 -2.16
N TYR A 167 3.84 8.04 -2.88
CA TYR A 167 3.72 8.69 -4.17
C TYR A 167 3.97 10.19 -4.07
N ALA A 168 3.33 10.85 -3.13
CA ALA A 168 3.51 12.27 -2.88
C ALA A 168 4.99 12.61 -2.64
N ASN A 169 5.66 11.87 -1.75
CA ASN A 169 7.09 12.04 -1.49
C ASN A 169 7.96 11.84 -2.74
N ALA A 170 7.70 10.79 -3.54
CA ALA A 170 8.50 10.48 -4.72
C ALA A 170 8.47 11.62 -5.76
N PHE A 171 7.36 12.34 -5.85
CA PHE A 171 7.15 13.38 -6.85
C PHE A 171 7.08 14.81 -6.28
N GLY A 172 7.41 15.00 -5.00
CA GLY A 172 7.40 16.32 -4.36
C GLY A 172 6.01 16.95 -4.30
N LEU A 173 4.99 16.14 -4.07
CA LEU A 173 3.60 16.53 -3.86
C LEU A 173 3.25 16.46 -2.38
N GLU A 174 2.17 17.12 -1.98
CA GLU A 174 1.59 17.05 -0.64
C GLU A 174 0.19 16.43 -0.72
N GLN A 175 0.00 15.33 -0.01
CA GLN A 175 -1.29 14.69 0.16
C GLN A 175 -2.07 15.34 1.30
N LEU A 176 -3.32 15.66 1.07
CA LEU A 176 -4.31 16.04 2.07
C LEU A 176 -5.40 14.97 2.09
N SER A 177 -5.90 14.59 3.28
CA SER A 177 -6.91 13.54 3.40
C SER A 177 -8.18 14.01 4.09
N LEU A 178 -9.31 13.38 3.72
CA LEU A 178 -10.62 13.57 4.36
C LEU A 178 -10.89 12.57 5.49
N GLU A 179 -10.14 11.49 5.52
CA GLU A 179 -10.24 10.48 6.56
C GLU A 179 -9.21 10.75 7.65
N VAL A 180 -9.62 10.54 8.90
CA VAL A 180 -8.77 10.62 10.09
C VAL A 180 -8.94 9.33 10.86
N GLU A 181 -7.85 8.55 11.02
CA GLU A 181 -7.83 7.30 11.80
C GLU A 181 -8.91 6.28 11.38
N GLY A 182 -9.16 6.14 10.08
CA GLY A 182 -10.16 5.19 9.55
C GLY A 182 -11.62 5.64 9.78
N LYS A 183 -11.85 6.87 10.26
CA LYS A 183 -13.19 7.41 10.53
C LYS A 183 -13.57 8.49 9.53
N THR A 184 -14.80 8.44 9.07
CA THR A 184 -15.39 9.51 8.27
C THR A 184 -15.44 10.82 9.07
N LEU A 185 -15.11 11.91 8.41
CA LEU A 185 -15.17 13.24 9.04
C LEU A 185 -16.58 13.60 9.49
N THR A 186 -16.67 14.23 10.64
CA THR A 186 -17.91 14.91 11.08
C THR A 186 -18.26 16.05 10.12
N PRO A 187 -19.53 16.48 10.03
CA PRO A 187 -19.94 17.61 9.18
C PRO A 187 -19.08 18.87 9.39
N ARG A 188 -18.72 19.18 10.62
CA ARG A 188 -17.87 20.34 10.96
C ARG A 188 -16.43 20.17 10.44
N GLN A 189 -15.88 18.97 10.50
CA GLN A 189 -14.55 18.68 9.95
C GLN A 189 -14.58 18.73 8.42
N MET A 190 -15.62 18.19 7.80
CA MET A 190 -15.81 18.25 6.35
C MET A 190 -15.88 19.70 5.85
N GLU A 191 -16.64 20.57 6.52
CA GLU A 191 -16.73 21.99 6.19
C GLU A 191 -15.36 22.68 6.22
N ARG A 192 -14.54 22.37 7.24
CA ARG A 192 -13.17 22.91 7.35
C ARG A 192 -12.29 22.45 6.20
N VAL A 193 -12.36 21.17 5.83
CA VAL A 193 -11.57 20.63 4.71
C VAL A 193 -12.02 21.26 3.39
N ILE A 194 -13.31 21.43 3.15
CA ILE A 194 -13.84 22.11 1.97
C ILE A 194 -13.35 23.57 1.90
N THR A 195 -13.41 24.27 3.03
CA THR A 195 -12.93 25.66 3.12
C THR A 195 -11.44 25.72 2.80
N PHE A 196 -10.64 24.88 3.45
CA PHE A 196 -9.22 24.80 3.21
C PHE A 196 -8.88 24.43 1.74
N ALA A 197 -9.59 23.47 1.16
CA ALA A 197 -9.38 23.08 -0.24
C ALA A 197 -9.65 24.25 -1.20
N ARG A 198 -10.71 25.05 -0.92
CA ARG A 198 -11.01 26.27 -1.70
C ARG A 198 -9.93 27.32 -1.57
N GLU A 199 -9.44 27.60 -0.35
CA GLU A 199 -8.36 28.54 -0.08
C GLU A 199 -7.05 28.13 -0.79
N GLN A 200 -6.79 26.81 -0.86
CA GLN A 200 -5.62 26.25 -1.53
C GLN A 200 -5.83 26.01 -3.04
N ASN A 201 -6.99 26.43 -3.59
CA ASN A 201 -7.36 26.20 -5.00
C ASN A 201 -7.33 24.74 -5.43
N ILE A 202 -7.61 23.80 -4.53
CA ILE A 202 -7.73 22.38 -4.81
C ILE A 202 -9.16 22.11 -5.30
N ARG A 203 -9.29 21.57 -6.52
CA ARG A 203 -10.60 21.35 -7.17
C ARG A 203 -10.96 19.88 -7.37
N THR A 204 -10.03 18.98 -7.05
CA THR A 204 -10.19 17.55 -7.30
C THR A 204 -10.00 16.76 -6.02
N LEU A 205 -10.94 15.88 -5.74
CA LEU A 205 -10.89 14.88 -4.69
C LEU A 205 -10.75 13.50 -5.35
N PHE A 206 -9.73 12.74 -4.98
CA PHE A 206 -9.59 11.35 -5.38
C PHE A 206 -10.25 10.45 -4.33
N ILE A 207 -11.15 9.60 -4.79
CA ILE A 207 -11.85 8.61 -3.98
C ILE A 207 -11.47 7.21 -4.47
N SER A 208 -11.51 6.25 -3.57
CA SER A 208 -11.25 4.84 -3.87
C SER A 208 -12.54 4.05 -3.69
N PRO A 209 -12.92 3.16 -4.64
CA PRO A 209 -14.20 2.44 -4.59
C PRO A 209 -14.43 1.59 -3.34
N GLN A 210 -13.37 1.19 -2.65
CA GLN A 210 -13.46 0.41 -1.42
C GLN A 210 -13.81 1.24 -0.16
N PHE A 211 -13.83 2.57 -0.28
CA PHE A 211 -14.15 3.51 0.82
C PHE A 211 -15.37 4.34 0.43
N ASN A 212 -16.54 3.70 0.34
CA ASN A 212 -17.82 4.37 0.10
C ASN A 212 -18.51 4.72 1.41
#